data_158ebe26eaab181a8109b8a1f6650bfe
#
_entry.id   158ebe26eaab181a8109b8a1f6650bfe
#
_cell.length_a   1.000
_cell.length_b   1.000
_cell.length_c   1.000
_cell.angle_alpha   90.00
_cell.angle_beta   90.00
_cell.angle_gamma   90.00
#
_symmetry.space_group_name_H-M   'P 1'
#
loop_
_entity.id
_entity.type
_entity.pdbx_description
1 polymer ?
#
loop_
_entity_poly.entity_id
_entity_poly.type
_entity_poly.pdbx_seq_one_letter_code
_entity_poly.pdbx_strand_id
1 'polypeptide(L)'
;MLFMRQRQKSPYDPGPGVSIASLAYEYPPAWQVPVHAHASDQLIYATSGVMEVAADGTLWLIPPQFAVWIPARVEHSIRMPGAVSMRTLYLRPGLAHGRQCAVLHVTPLLRELIVEAVRIGNLKTRNPAHGALRDVIALQIDKASPVPTMLAMPTDVRARVIAESVIANPKATLAEQCRKAGVSLRTLQRIFRRDVGMNFETWRRQLRLMKAVELLAEGRSIKQVAHAVGYRQASTFVAMFRRVFGMPPKSWIAALR
;
A
#
# COMPACT_ATOMS: atom_id res chain seq x y z
N MET A 1 -19.78 31.78 5.96
CA MET A 1 -20.79 30.72 5.72
C MET A 1 -20.09 29.39 5.97
N LEU A 2 -20.27 28.83 7.16
CA LEU A 2 -19.57 27.65 7.67
C LEU A 2 -20.24 26.41 7.10
N PHE A 3 -19.63 25.73 6.14
CA PHE A 3 -20.09 24.40 5.74
C PHE A 3 -19.73 23.41 6.84
N MET A 4 -20.69 23.08 7.69
CA MET A 4 -20.66 21.89 8.53
C MET A 4 -20.55 20.67 7.59
N ARG A 5 -19.34 20.06 7.50
CA ARG A 5 -19.16 18.72 6.94
C ARG A 5 -19.98 17.77 7.82
N GLN A 6 -21.15 17.37 7.35
CA GLN A 6 -21.84 16.22 7.91
C GLN A 6 -20.88 15.02 7.83
N ARG A 7 -20.56 14.47 8.98
CA ARG A 7 -19.85 13.17 9.11
C ARG A 7 -20.80 12.11 8.55
N GLN A 8 -20.70 11.84 7.25
CA GLN A 8 -21.32 10.64 6.70
C GLN A 8 -20.65 9.44 7.37
N LYS A 9 -21.41 8.67 8.17
CA LYS A 9 -20.99 7.33 8.60
C LYS A 9 -20.65 6.56 7.33
N SER A 10 -19.42 6.04 7.23
CA SER A 10 -19.10 5.12 6.16
C SER A 10 -20.08 3.95 6.23
N PRO A 11 -20.73 3.58 5.11
CA PRO A 11 -21.70 2.47 5.12
C PRO A 11 -21.04 1.12 5.48
N TYR A 12 -19.73 1.11 5.63
CA TYR A 12 -18.91 -0.08 5.88
C TYR A 12 -18.43 -0.21 7.32
N ASP A 13 -18.63 0.79 8.18
CA ASP A 13 -18.26 0.68 9.59
C ASP A 13 -19.05 -0.46 10.27
N PRO A 14 -18.38 -1.29 11.11
CA PRO A 14 -19.06 -2.36 11.85
C PRO A 14 -20.21 -1.80 12.69
N GLY A 15 -21.44 -2.18 12.35
CA GLY A 15 -22.63 -1.83 13.11
C GLY A 15 -22.73 -2.55 14.47
N PRO A 16 -23.80 -2.31 15.24
CA PRO A 16 -24.03 -3.02 16.50
C PRO A 16 -24.00 -4.54 16.31
N GLY A 17 -23.29 -5.25 17.18
CA GLY A 17 -23.18 -6.72 17.11
C GLY A 17 -22.27 -7.27 16.00
N VAL A 18 -21.53 -6.41 15.29
CA VAL A 18 -20.54 -6.80 14.28
C VAL A 18 -19.15 -6.45 14.78
N SER A 19 -18.20 -7.37 14.71
CA SER A 19 -16.79 -7.13 15.08
C SER A 19 -15.93 -6.73 13.89
N ILE A 20 -16.17 -7.36 12.73
CA ILE A 20 -15.52 -7.06 11.47
C ILE A 20 -16.60 -6.96 10.40
N ALA A 21 -16.66 -5.86 9.67
CA ALA A 21 -17.38 -5.73 8.42
C ALA A 21 -16.40 -5.89 7.25
N SER A 22 -16.86 -6.37 6.12
CA SER A 22 -16.00 -6.62 4.96
C SER A 22 -16.64 -6.19 3.67
N LEU A 23 -15.80 -5.87 2.66
CA LEU A 23 -16.22 -5.47 1.33
C LEU A 23 -15.36 -6.18 0.28
N ALA A 24 -16.05 -6.70 -0.74
CA ALA A 24 -15.42 -7.13 -2.00
C ALA A 24 -15.82 -6.18 -3.12
N TYR A 25 -14.85 -5.71 -3.88
CA TYR A 25 -15.11 -4.85 -5.02
C TYR A 25 -14.11 -5.10 -6.15
N GLU A 26 -14.63 -5.14 -7.39
CA GLU A 26 -13.83 -5.23 -8.60
C GLU A 26 -13.75 -3.84 -9.23
N TYR A 27 -12.60 -3.20 -9.11
CA TYR A 27 -12.38 -1.87 -9.63
C TYR A 27 -11.81 -1.91 -11.05
N PRO A 28 -12.36 -1.12 -11.98
CA PRO A 28 -11.77 -0.95 -13.30
C PRO A 28 -10.47 -0.12 -13.22
N PRO A 29 -9.63 -0.15 -14.26
CA PRO A 29 -8.46 0.72 -14.37
C PRO A 29 -8.80 2.21 -14.21
N ALA A 30 -7.86 2.97 -13.66
CA ALA A 30 -7.96 4.40 -13.40
C ALA A 30 -9.07 4.83 -12.42
N TRP A 31 -9.64 3.89 -11.66
CA TRP A 31 -10.61 4.21 -10.61
C TRP A 31 -9.95 4.91 -9.43
N GLN A 32 -10.71 5.75 -8.74
CA GLN A 32 -10.24 6.46 -7.56
C GLN A 32 -11.32 6.49 -6.48
N VAL A 33 -10.95 6.10 -5.26
CA VAL A 33 -11.71 6.36 -4.05
C VAL A 33 -11.19 7.69 -3.49
N PRO A 34 -12.03 8.73 -3.41
CA PRO A 34 -11.60 10.05 -2.95
C PRO A 34 -11.18 10.03 -1.47
N VAL A 35 -10.58 11.12 -1.01
CA VAL A 35 -10.17 11.26 0.39
C VAL A 35 -11.38 11.13 1.31
N HIS A 36 -11.29 10.21 2.26
CA HIS A 36 -12.31 9.94 3.27
C HIS A 36 -11.67 9.40 4.56
N ALA A 37 -12.49 9.33 5.60
CA ALA A 37 -12.13 8.68 6.87
C ALA A 37 -13.38 7.97 7.43
N HIS A 38 -13.16 6.95 8.25
CA HIS A 38 -14.22 6.18 8.92
C HIS A 38 -13.88 5.93 10.39
N ALA A 39 -14.85 5.43 11.17
CA ALA A 39 -14.70 5.22 12.62
C ALA A 39 -14.04 3.87 12.98
N SER A 40 -13.85 2.98 12.00
CA SER A 40 -13.20 1.68 12.13
C SER A 40 -11.74 1.73 11.72
N ASP A 41 -10.94 0.79 12.24
CA ASP A 41 -9.66 0.43 11.65
C ASP A 41 -9.92 -0.29 10.31
N GLN A 42 -9.04 -0.13 9.33
CA GLN A 42 -9.20 -0.79 8.04
C GLN A 42 -7.95 -1.55 7.62
N LEU A 43 -8.14 -2.79 7.17
CA LEU A 43 -7.13 -3.55 6.44
C LEU A 43 -7.48 -3.53 4.96
N ILE A 44 -6.76 -2.74 4.16
CA ILE A 44 -6.93 -2.62 2.72
C ILE A 44 -6.07 -3.68 2.03
N TYR A 45 -6.70 -4.62 1.36
CA TYR A 45 -6.05 -5.73 0.66
C TYR A 45 -6.63 -5.90 -0.75
N ALA A 46 -5.85 -6.44 -1.68
CA ALA A 46 -6.32 -6.89 -2.99
C ALA A 46 -5.78 -8.28 -3.33
N THR A 47 -6.63 -9.14 -3.85
CA THR A 47 -6.23 -10.48 -4.33
C THR A 47 -5.54 -10.42 -5.69
N SER A 48 -5.78 -9.35 -6.47
CA SER A 48 -5.10 -9.08 -7.74
C SER A 48 -5.07 -7.58 -8.02
N GLY A 49 -4.15 -7.17 -8.86
CA GLY A 49 -3.91 -5.77 -9.20
C GLY A 49 -3.04 -5.04 -8.17
N VAL A 50 -2.82 -3.76 -8.40
CA VAL A 50 -2.00 -2.90 -7.53
C VAL A 50 -2.81 -1.67 -7.16
N MET A 51 -2.81 -1.34 -5.88
CA MET A 51 -3.42 -0.11 -5.35
C MET A 51 -2.35 0.90 -4.95
N GLU A 52 -2.63 2.16 -5.16
CA GLU A 52 -1.93 3.27 -4.54
C GLU A 52 -2.79 3.80 -3.39
N VAL A 53 -2.28 3.74 -2.18
CA VAL A 53 -2.97 4.24 -0.99
C VAL A 53 -2.20 5.43 -0.45
N ALA A 54 -2.88 6.56 -0.31
CA ALA A 54 -2.30 7.77 0.28
C ALA A 54 -2.98 8.06 1.63
N ALA A 55 -2.19 8.16 2.68
CA ALA A 55 -2.62 8.57 4.01
C ALA A 55 -1.46 9.17 4.78
N ASP A 56 -1.73 10.10 5.69
CA ASP A 56 -0.75 10.72 6.60
C ASP A 56 0.53 11.21 5.87
N GLY A 57 0.35 11.87 4.72
CA GLY A 57 1.46 12.39 3.91
C GLY A 57 2.33 11.33 3.23
N THR A 58 1.95 10.08 3.32
CA THR A 58 2.67 8.94 2.72
C THR A 58 1.86 8.33 1.58
N LEU A 59 2.54 7.91 0.53
CA LEU A 59 1.97 7.13 -0.56
C LEU A 59 2.56 5.71 -0.51
N TRP A 60 1.68 4.72 -0.52
CA TRP A 60 2.05 3.31 -0.61
C TRP A 60 1.57 2.71 -1.91
N LEU A 61 2.43 1.93 -2.56
CA LEU A 61 2.06 1.07 -3.67
C LEU A 61 1.89 -0.36 -3.14
N ILE A 62 0.67 -0.89 -3.26
CA ILE A 62 0.25 -2.13 -2.59
C ILE A 62 -0.07 -3.21 -3.62
N PRO A 63 0.86 -4.11 -3.93
CA PRO A 63 0.60 -5.33 -4.70
C PRO A 63 -0.05 -6.42 -3.82
N PRO A 64 -0.55 -7.52 -4.43
CA PRO A 64 -1.35 -8.55 -3.75
C PRO A 64 -0.67 -9.29 -2.58
N GLN A 65 0.65 -9.12 -2.38
CA GLN A 65 1.38 -9.71 -1.25
C GLN A 65 1.35 -8.85 0.01
N PHE A 66 0.77 -7.65 -0.11
CA PHE A 66 0.74 -6.69 0.98
C PHE A 66 -0.66 -6.14 1.20
N ALA A 67 -0.91 -5.71 2.43
CA ALA A 67 -2.08 -4.96 2.82
C ALA A 67 -1.64 -3.65 3.49
N VAL A 68 -2.51 -2.65 3.49
CA VAL A 68 -2.30 -1.44 4.29
C VAL A 68 -3.24 -1.49 5.49
N TRP A 69 -2.67 -1.28 6.65
CA TRP A 69 -3.39 -0.97 7.87
C TRP A 69 -3.60 0.54 8.00
N ILE A 70 -4.84 0.97 8.08
CA ILE A 70 -5.24 2.35 8.30
C ILE A 70 -6.01 2.42 9.61
N PRO A 71 -5.50 3.12 10.64
CA PRO A 71 -6.22 3.31 11.89
C PRO A 71 -7.50 4.13 11.70
N ALA A 72 -8.44 3.95 12.60
CA ALA A 72 -9.68 4.70 12.65
C ALA A 72 -9.41 6.22 12.59
N ARG A 73 -10.25 6.94 11.84
CA ARG A 73 -10.24 8.41 11.66
C ARG A 73 -9.04 8.97 10.91
N VAL A 74 -8.15 8.15 10.36
CA VAL A 74 -7.08 8.61 9.46
C VAL A 74 -7.66 8.85 8.08
N GLU A 75 -7.48 10.07 7.55
CA GLU A 75 -7.86 10.41 6.19
C GLU A 75 -6.98 9.68 5.18
N HIS A 76 -7.61 9.04 4.20
CA HIS A 76 -6.91 8.30 3.17
C HIS A 76 -7.69 8.29 1.85
N SER A 77 -6.97 8.03 0.77
CA SER A 77 -7.51 7.83 -0.58
C SER A 77 -6.86 6.62 -1.23
N ILE A 78 -7.56 6.02 -2.21
CA ILE A 78 -7.04 4.85 -2.92
C ILE A 78 -7.17 5.11 -4.42
N ARG A 79 -6.10 4.88 -5.18
CA ARG A 79 -6.09 4.91 -6.63
C ARG A 79 -5.77 3.52 -7.18
N MET A 80 -6.50 3.10 -8.20
CA MET A 80 -6.33 1.84 -8.91
C MET A 80 -5.75 2.12 -10.30
N PRO A 81 -4.40 2.06 -10.49
CA PRO A 81 -3.79 2.31 -11.80
C PRO A 81 -4.25 1.32 -12.87
N GLY A 82 -4.46 0.07 -12.47
CA GLY A 82 -5.00 -1.02 -13.28
C GLY A 82 -6.28 -1.59 -12.70
N ALA A 83 -6.77 -2.70 -13.25
CA ALA A 83 -7.87 -3.46 -12.64
C ALA A 83 -7.44 -4.03 -11.28
N VAL A 84 -8.31 -3.94 -10.28
CA VAL A 84 -8.03 -4.36 -8.90
C VAL A 84 -9.18 -5.15 -8.32
N SER A 85 -8.89 -6.32 -7.78
CA SER A 85 -9.82 -7.17 -7.03
C SER A 85 -9.62 -6.91 -5.53
N MET A 86 -10.31 -5.89 -5.00
CA MET A 86 -10.15 -5.47 -3.60
C MET A 86 -10.95 -6.35 -2.65
N ARG A 87 -10.33 -6.65 -1.51
CA ARG A 87 -10.92 -7.34 -0.34
C ARG A 87 -10.50 -6.56 0.90
N THR A 88 -11.40 -5.82 1.48
CA THR A 88 -11.08 -4.98 2.63
C THR A 88 -11.87 -5.39 3.86
N LEU A 89 -11.24 -5.26 5.01
CA LEU A 89 -11.86 -5.51 6.31
C LEU A 89 -11.91 -4.20 7.10
N TYR A 90 -13.07 -3.93 7.70
CA TYR A 90 -13.28 -2.84 8.64
C TYR A 90 -13.44 -3.45 10.02
N LEU A 91 -12.47 -3.18 10.90
CA LEU A 91 -12.39 -3.75 12.23
C LEU A 91 -12.83 -2.72 13.27
N ARG A 92 -13.51 -3.18 14.32
CA ARG A 92 -13.71 -2.31 15.49
C ARG A 92 -12.37 -1.90 16.05
N PRO A 93 -12.18 -0.61 16.40
CA PRO A 93 -10.95 -0.14 17.01
C PRO A 93 -10.58 -0.96 18.26
N GLY A 94 -9.31 -1.34 18.34
CA GLY A 94 -8.76 -2.11 19.44
C GLY A 94 -8.81 -3.64 19.26
N LEU A 95 -9.30 -4.15 18.13
CA LEU A 95 -9.21 -5.58 17.80
C LEU A 95 -7.80 -6.00 17.36
N ALA A 96 -7.04 -5.10 16.78
CA ALA A 96 -5.62 -5.29 16.44
C ALA A 96 -4.81 -4.08 16.95
N HIS A 97 -3.52 -4.27 17.23
CA HIS A 97 -2.74 -3.31 18.02
C HIS A 97 -2.08 -2.18 17.20
N GLY A 98 -2.25 -2.12 15.89
CA GLY A 98 -1.65 -1.10 15.03
C GLY A 98 -2.20 0.30 15.29
N ARG A 99 -1.39 1.20 15.88
CA ARG A 99 -1.77 2.61 16.10
C ARG A 99 -1.36 3.55 14.97
N GLN A 100 -0.52 3.10 14.05
CA GLN A 100 -0.02 3.88 12.90
C GLN A 100 -0.32 3.19 11.59
N CYS A 101 -0.42 3.96 10.52
CA CYS A 101 -0.49 3.42 9.18
C CYS A 101 0.73 2.53 8.90
N ALA A 102 0.51 1.33 8.39
CA ALA A 102 1.58 0.39 8.09
C ALA A 102 1.25 -0.50 6.90
N VAL A 103 2.27 -0.85 6.13
CA VAL A 103 2.18 -1.92 5.14
C VAL A 103 2.56 -3.22 5.80
N LEU A 104 1.71 -4.22 5.66
CA LEU A 104 1.83 -5.54 6.27
C LEU A 104 2.02 -6.59 5.18
N HIS A 105 2.93 -7.53 5.40
CA HIS A 105 3.04 -8.70 4.54
C HIS A 105 1.85 -9.64 4.78
N VAL A 106 1.13 -9.98 3.72
CA VAL A 106 -0.01 -10.90 3.77
C VAL A 106 0.48 -12.33 3.52
N THR A 107 0.53 -13.10 4.60
CA THR A 107 0.86 -14.54 4.50
C THR A 107 -0.26 -15.31 3.79
N PRO A 108 0.00 -16.52 3.22
CA PRO A 108 -1.06 -17.33 2.63
C PRO A 108 -2.22 -17.57 3.61
N LEU A 109 -1.94 -17.80 4.88
CA LEU A 109 -2.98 -17.96 5.90
C LEU A 109 -3.82 -16.69 6.06
N LEU A 110 -3.20 -15.52 6.21
CA LEU A 110 -3.93 -14.26 6.35
C LEU A 110 -4.78 -13.96 5.10
N ARG A 111 -4.26 -14.26 3.91
CA ARG A 111 -5.00 -14.14 2.65
C ARG A 111 -6.30 -14.94 2.68
N GLU A 112 -6.23 -16.23 3.01
CA GLU A 112 -7.42 -17.09 3.03
C GLU A 112 -8.42 -16.67 4.13
N LEU A 113 -7.94 -16.20 5.28
CA LEU A 113 -8.78 -15.65 6.34
C LEU A 113 -9.51 -14.37 5.89
N ILE A 114 -8.84 -13.48 5.16
CA ILE A 114 -9.46 -12.27 4.59
C ILE A 114 -10.54 -12.68 3.57
N VAL A 115 -10.23 -13.59 2.66
CA VAL A 115 -11.17 -14.06 1.63
C VAL A 115 -12.40 -14.70 2.27
N GLU A 116 -12.21 -15.53 3.30
CA GLU A 116 -13.32 -16.17 4.03
C GLU A 116 -14.15 -15.15 4.80
N ALA A 117 -13.53 -14.18 5.48
CA ALA A 117 -14.24 -13.10 6.16
C ALA A 117 -15.11 -12.29 5.18
N VAL A 118 -14.59 -12.03 3.98
CA VAL A 118 -15.33 -11.33 2.90
C VAL A 118 -16.48 -12.20 2.37
N ARG A 119 -16.29 -13.52 2.23
CA ARG A 119 -17.36 -14.44 1.82
C ARG A 119 -18.51 -14.48 2.82
N ILE A 120 -18.20 -14.42 4.11
CA ILE A 120 -19.19 -14.37 5.21
C ILE A 120 -19.87 -12.99 5.26
N GLY A 121 -19.14 -11.92 4.95
CA GLY A 121 -19.59 -10.53 5.08
C GLY A 121 -19.32 -9.99 6.49
N ASN A 122 -20.37 -9.83 7.31
CA ASN A 122 -20.24 -9.28 8.65
C ASN A 122 -19.98 -10.36 9.71
N LEU A 123 -18.83 -10.31 10.38
CA LEU A 123 -18.53 -11.21 11.50
C LEU A 123 -19.27 -10.75 12.77
N LYS A 124 -20.30 -11.52 13.17
CA LYS A 124 -21.17 -11.19 14.31
C LYS A 124 -20.50 -11.57 15.63
N THR A 125 -20.55 -10.67 16.63
CA THR A 125 -19.93 -10.86 17.95
C THR A 125 -20.51 -12.03 18.73
N ARG A 126 -21.79 -12.35 18.54
CA ARG A 126 -22.50 -13.44 19.24
C ARG A 126 -22.35 -14.82 18.58
N ASN A 127 -21.69 -14.91 17.43
CA ASN A 127 -21.44 -16.18 16.75
C ASN A 127 -20.05 -16.70 17.12
N PRO A 128 -19.92 -17.87 17.79
CA PRO A 128 -18.62 -18.40 18.21
C PRO A 128 -17.65 -18.64 17.07
N ALA A 129 -18.11 -19.17 15.92
CA ALA A 129 -17.26 -19.39 14.74
C ALA A 129 -16.73 -18.07 14.14
N HIS A 130 -17.58 -17.03 14.10
CA HIS A 130 -17.15 -15.69 13.70
C HIS A 130 -16.15 -15.07 14.70
N GLY A 131 -16.32 -15.37 16.00
CA GLY A 131 -15.39 -14.97 17.05
C GLY A 131 -14.01 -15.59 16.83
N ALA A 132 -13.95 -16.91 16.61
CA ALA A 132 -12.70 -17.62 16.35
C ALA A 132 -11.99 -17.06 15.08
N LEU A 133 -12.73 -16.86 13.98
CA LEU A 133 -12.17 -16.28 12.75
C LEU A 133 -11.63 -14.87 12.99
N ARG A 134 -12.38 -14.00 13.68
CA ARG A 134 -11.94 -12.65 14.07
C ARG A 134 -10.62 -12.69 14.85
N ASP A 135 -10.53 -13.58 15.87
CA ASP A 135 -9.37 -13.64 16.76
C ASP A 135 -8.12 -14.10 16.02
N VAL A 136 -8.26 -15.06 15.10
CA VAL A 136 -7.15 -15.49 14.26
C VAL A 136 -6.74 -14.38 13.27
N ILE A 137 -7.68 -13.66 12.66
CA ILE A 137 -7.38 -12.50 11.79
C ILE A 137 -6.59 -11.45 12.58
N ALA A 138 -7.07 -11.04 13.76
CA ALA A 138 -6.41 -10.05 14.61
C ALA A 138 -4.98 -10.50 14.97
N LEU A 139 -4.82 -11.76 15.39
CA LEU A 139 -3.52 -12.34 15.70
C LEU A 139 -2.55 -12.34 14.50
N GLN A 140 -3.06 -12.62 13.29
CA GLN A 140 -2.23 -12.57 12.08
C GLN A 140 -1.83 -11.15 11.72
N ILE A 141 -2.71 -10.15 11.89
CA ILE A 141 -2.40 -8.73 11.69
C ILE A 141 -1.32 -8.29 12.68
N ASP A 142 -1.45 -8.63 13.97
CA ASP A 142 -0.49 -8.26 15.01
C ASP A 142 0.89 -8.89 14.81
N LYS A 143 0.94 -10.11 14.28
CA LYS A 143 2.18 -10.82 13.96
C LYS A 143 2.80 -10.37 12.64
N ALA A 144 2.05 -9.67 11.78
CA ALA A 144 2.57 -9.25 10.49
C ALA A 144 3.68 -8.21 10.67
N SER A 145 4.86 -8.50 10.14
CA SER A 145 5.98 -7.56 10.17
C SER A 145 5.69 -6.37 9.26
N PRO A 146 5.85 -5.12 9.73
CA PRO A 146 5.79 -3.96 8.88
C PRO A 146 6.85 -4.06 7.78
N VAL A 147 6.47 -3.78 6.55
CA VAL A 147 7.37 -3.80 5.40
C VAL A 147 7.77 -2.37 5.04
N PRO A 148 9.05 -2.07 4.85
CA PRO A 148 9.51 -0.72 4.49
C PRO A 148 9.24 -0.40 3.00
N THR A 149 7.98 -0.56 2.57
CA THR A 149 7.51 -0.21 1.21
C THR A 149 6.90 1.18 1.14
N MET A 150 7.23 2.02 2.11
CA MET A 150 6.73 3.40 2.19
C MET A 150 7.44 4.26 1.16
N LEU A 151 6.66 4.92 0.31
CA LEU A 151 7.14 5.99 -0.55
C LEU A 151 6.59 7.31 0.02
N ALA A 152 7.25 7.85 1.03
CA ALA A 152 6.89 9.14 1.58
C ALA A 152 6.96 10.20 0.49
N MET A 153 5.95 11.07 0.40
CA MET A 153 5.88 12.13 -0.61
C MET A 153 6.33 13.46 -0.01
N PRO A 154 7.12 14.28 -0.76
CA PRO A 154 7.49 15.58 -0.28
C PRO A 154 6.28 16.50 -0.14
N THR A 155 6.31 17.41 0.84
CA THR A 155 5.28 18.42 1.08
C THR A 155 5.42 19.62 0.15
N ASP A 156 6.64 19.94 -0.31
CA ASP A 156 6.90 20.98 -1.31
C ASP A 156 6.25 20.60 -2.65
N VAL A 157 5.34 21.46 -3.13
CA VAL A 157 4.54 21.21 -4.35
C VAL A 157 5.39 20.90 -5.57
N ARG A 158 6.52 21.59 -5.76
CA ARG A 158 7.41 21.40 -6.91
C ARG A 158 8.10 20.04 -6.87
N ALA A 159 8.58 19.65 -5.68
CA ALA A 159 9.19 18.34 -5.47
C ALA A 159 8.15 17.21 -5.60
N ARG A 160 6.91 17.45 -5.17
CA ARG A 160 5.79 16.52 -5.34
C ARG A 160 5.47 16.28 -6.81
N VAL A 161 5.35 17.33 -7.61
CA VAL A 161 5.15 17.21 -9.07
C VAL A 161 6.25 16.38 -9.73
N ILE A 162 7.52 16.58 -9.32
CA ILE A 162 8.64 15.77 -9.81
C ILE A 162 8.47 14.30 -9.37
N ALA A 163 8.12 14.04 -8.12
CA ALA A 163 7.91 12.70 -7.60
C ALA A 163 6.79 11.97 -8.35
N GLU A 164 5.64 12.62 -8.52
CA GLU A 164 4.49 12.09 -9.27
C GLU A 164 4.85 11.80 -10.74
N SER A 165 5.59 12.70 -11.39
CA SER A 165 6.07 12.50 -12.76
C SER A 165 7.00 11.28 -12.88
N VAL A 166 7.88 11.05 -11.89
CA VAL A 166 8.79 9.90 -11.87
C VAL A 166 8.04 8.60 -11.54
N ILE A 167 6.99 8.65 -10.73
CA ILE A 167 6.10 7.51 -10.49
C ILE A 167 5.39 7.12 -11.80
N ALA A 168 4.84 8.09 -12.51
CA ALA A 168 4.14 7.87 -13.79
C ALA A 168 5.08 7.40 -14.91
N ASN A 169 6.31 7.92 -14.96
CA ASN A 169 7.32 7.55 -15.93
C ASN A 169 8.72 7.39 -15.30
N PRO A 170 9.05 6.20 -14.79
CA PRO A 170 10.35 5.93 -14.17
C PRO A 170 11.57 6.11 -15.07
N LYS A 171 11.36 6.19 -16.40
CA LYS A 171 12.42 6.42 -17.40
C LYS A 171 12.69 7.90 -17.70
N ALA A 172 11.82 8.80 -17.22
CA ALA A 172 12.02 10.25 -17.42
C ALA A 172 13.34 10.73 -16.82
N THR A 173 14.04 11.60 -17.53
CA THR A 173 15.29 12.16 -17.04
C THR A 173 15.01 13.16 -15.93
N LEU A 174 15.71 13.01 -14.81
CA LEU A 174 15.53 13.87 -13.64
C LEU A 174 15.84 15.35 -13.97
N ALA A 175 16.86 15.58 -14.82
CA ALA A 175 17.22 16.93 -15.25
C ALA A 175 16.07 17.65 -15.95
N GLU A 176 15.33 16.94 -16.82
CA GLU A 176 14.17 17.50 -17.51
C GLU A 176 13.03 17.82 -16.55
N GLN A 177 12.74 16.91 -15.60
CA GLN A 177 11.70 17.13 -14.59
C GLN A 177 12.03 18.31 -13.68
N CYS A 178 13.28 18.42 -13.25
CA CYS A 178 13.75 19.56 -12.45
C CYS A 178 13.59 20.87 -13.22
N ARG A 179 13.95 20.90 -14.51
CA ARG A 179 13.79 22.08 -15.37
C ARG A 179 12.33 22.49 -15.52
N LYS A 180 11.42 21.53 -15.78
CA LYS A 180 9.97 21.78 -15.89
C LYS A 180 9.36 22.33 -14.60
N ALA A 181 9.83 21.86 -13.45
CA ALA A 181 9.36 22.31 -12.14
C ALA A 181 10.07 23.55 -11.59
N GLY A 182 11.03 24.14 -12.34
CA GLY A 182 11.80 25.29 -11.90
C GLY A 182 12.68 25.03 -10.66
N VAL A 183 13.18 23.80 -10.49
CA VAL A 183 13.94 23.38 -9.31
C VAL A 183 15.31 22.85 -9.73
N SER A 184 16.38 23.31 -9.07
CA SER A 184 17.70 22.71 -9.27
C SER A 184 17.78 21.32 -8.61
N LEU A 185 18.65 20.47 -9.12
CA LEU A 185 18.90 19.15 -8.54
C LEU A 185 19.32 19.24 -7.06
N ARG A 186 20.15 20.23 -6.72
CA ARG A 186 20.58 20.52 -5.34
C ARG A 186 19.39 20.89 -4.44
N THR A 187 18.47 21.72 -4.94
CA THR A 187 17.25 22.10 -4.23
C THR A 187 16.35 20.90 -4.02
N LEU A 188 16.13 20.06 -5.05
CA LEU A 188 15.35 18.84 -4.95
C LEU A 188 15.90 17.90 -3.86
N GLN A 189 17.22 17.66 -3.85
CA GLN A 189 17.87 16.82 -2.83
C GLN A 189 17.67 17.37 -1.41
N ARG A 190 17.74 18.71 -1.24
CA ARG A 190 17.50 19.35 0.05
C ARG A 190 16.05 19.22 0.51
N ILE A 191 15.09 19.40 -0.41
CA ILE A 191 13.66 19.23 -0.11
C ILE A 191 13.39 17.78 0.32
N PHE A 192 13.86 16.80 -0.42
CA PHE A 192 13.65 15.40 -0.07
C PHE A 192 14.23 15.03 1.30
N ARG A 193 15.43 15.53 1.63
CA ARG A 193 16.00 15.30 2.97
C ARG A 193 15.16 15.92 4.09
N ARG A 194 14.61 17.12 3.86
CA ARG A 194 13.79 17.82 4.83
C ARG A 194 12.41 17.19 5.00
N ASP A 195 11.71 16.90 3.88
CA ASP A 195 10.31 16.51 3.87
C ASP A 195 10.11 15.00 4.00
N VAL A 196 11.07 14.23 3.47
CA VAL A 196 10.97 12.76 3.32
C VAL A 196 11.99 12.02 4.21
N GLY A 197 12.93 12.73 4.83
CA GLY A 197 13.99 12.14 5.65
C GLY A 197 15.08 11.40 4.86
N MET A 198 15.01 11.38 3.51
CA MET A 198 16.00 10.70 2.67
C MET A 198 16.29 11.52 1.40
N ASN A 199 17.38 11.20 0.70
CA ASN A 199 17.66 11.84 -0.57
C ASN A 199 16.81 11.24 -1.70
N PHE A 200 16.65 12.02 -2.80
CA PHE A 200 15.83 11.62 -3.94
C PHE A 200 16.28 10.30 -4.59
N GLU A 201 17.57 10.00 -4.64
CA GLU A 201 18.08 8.75 -5.22
C GLU A 201 17.71 7.52 -4.39
N THR A 202 17.72 7.65 -3.06
CA THR A 202 17.24 6.60 -2.15
C THR A 202 15.73 6.40 -2.32
N TRP A 203 14.97 7.48 -2.38
CA TRP A 203 13.54 7.47 -2.65
C TRP A 203 13.22 6.81 -4.01
N ARG A 204 13.92 7.22 -5.07
CA ARG A 204 13.76 6.61 -6.39
C ARG A 204 14.11 5.12 -6.42
N ARG A 205 15.09 4.70 -5.61
CA ARG A 205 15.43 3.29 -5.46
C ARG A 205 14.29 2.50 -4.80
N GLN A 206 13.63 3.06 -3.78
CA GLN A 206 12.44 2.46 -3.18
C GLN A 206 11.30 2.33 -4.20
N LEU A 207 11.01 3.39 -4.96
CA LEU A 207 10.03 3.34 -6.05
C LEU A 207 10.31 2.21 -7.05
N ARG A 208 11.56 2.08 -7.51
CA ARG A 208 11.96 1.01 -8.42
C ARG A 208 11.78 -0.38 -7.81
N LEU A 209 12.04 -0.49 -6.52
CA LEU A 209 11.87 -1.74 -5.80
C LEU A 209 10.39 -2.13 -5.69
N MET A 210 9.51 -1.18 -5.39
CA MET A 210 8.06 -1.40 -5.36
C MET A 210 7.55 -1.86 -6.72
N LYS A 211 7.97 -1.21 -7.81
CA LYS A 211 7.63 -1.63 -9.18
C LYS A 211 8.19 -3.02 -9.52
N ALA A 212 9.37 -3.37 -9.00
CA ALA A 212 9.93 -4.71 -9.18
C ALA A 212 9.05 -5.78 -8.51
N VAL A 213 8.57 -5.52 -7.30
CA VAL A 213 7.65 -6.41 -6.56
C VAL A 213 6.35 -6.65 -7.34
N GLU A 214 5.76 -5.59 -7.89
CA GLU A 214 4.58 -5.66 -8.74
C GLU A 214 4.82 -6.58 -9.97
N LEU A 215 5.89 -6.31 -10.73
CA LEU A 215 6.22 -7.09 -11.92
C LEU A 215 6.57 -8.55 -11.61
N LEU A 216 7.21 -8.82 -10.45
CA LEU A 216 7.48 -10.18 -9.99
C LEU A 216 6.17 -10.92 -9.66
N ALA A 217 5.20 -10.22 -9.04
CA ALA A 217 3.88 -10.76 -8.74
C ALA A 217 3.07 -11.09 -10.01
N GLU A 218 3.25 -10.30 -11.07
CA GLU A 218 2.70 -10.57 -12.41
C GLU A 218 3.35 -11.77 -13.10
N GLY A 219 4.34 -12.41 -12.49
CA GLY A 219 5.06 -13.56 -13.07
C GLY A 219 6.13 -13.20 -14.10
N ARG A 220 6.54 -11.93 -14.21
CA ARG A 220 7.64 -11.52 -15.09
C ARG A 220 8.95 -12.16 -14.67
N SER A 221 9.78 -12.51 -15.65
CA SER A 221 11.10 -13.06 -15.37
C SER A 221 12.02 -12.02 -14.69
N ILE A 222 12.93 -12.49 -13.83
CA ILE A 222 13.88 -11.62 -13.12
C ILE A 222 14.65 -10.70 -14.08
N LYS A 223 15.01 -11.19 -15.28
CA LYS A 223 15.69 -10.39 -16.30
C LYS A 223 14.81 -9.26 -16.83
N GLN A 224 13.54 -9.57 -17.13
CA GLN A 224 12.55 -8.57 -17.56
C GLN A 224 12.31 -7.51 -16.48
N VAL A 225 12.15 -7.95 -15.23
CA VAL A 225 11.95 -7.04 -14.08
C VAL A 225 13.15 -6.13 -13.90
N ALA A 226 14.37 -6.68 -13.85
CA ALA A 226 15.60 -5.89 -13.72
C ALA A 226 15.68 -4.77 -14.77
N HIS A 227 15.44 -5.13 -16.03
CA HIS A 227 15.44 -4.17 -17.13
C HIS A 227 14.33 -3.12 -17.00
N ALA A 228 13.12 -3.53 -16.66
CA ALA A 228 11.96 -2.65 -16.50
C ALA A 228 12.17 -1.59 -15.40
N VAL A 229 12.84 -1.98 -14.30
CA VAL A 229 13.14 -1.06 -13.18
C VAL A 229 14.49 -0.36 -13.32
N GLY A 230 15.14 -0.45 -14.50
CA GLY A 230 16.31 0.35 -14.87
C GLY A 230 17.66 -0.21 -14.42
N TYR A 231 17.76 -1.53 -14.19
CA TYR A 231 19.05 -2.20 -13.99
C TYR A 231 19.56 -2.77 -15.32
N ARG A 232 20.82 -2.50 -15.64
CA ARG A 232 21.48 -3.06 -16.83
C ARG A 232 21.73 -4.56 -16.70
N GLN A 233 22.01 -5.02 -15.49
CA GLN A 233 22.33 -6.43 -15.17
C GLN A 233 21.36 -6.97 -14.14
N ALA A 234 20.83 -8.17 -14.39
CA ALA A 234 19.92 -8.86 -13.46
C ALA A 234 20.62 -9.19 -12.12
N SER A 235 21.92 -9.47 -12.12
CA SER A 235 22.69 -9.74 -10.91
C SER A 235 22.71 -8.54 -9.95
N THR A 236 22.88 -7.33 -10.47
CA THR A 236 22.84 -6.09 -9.67
C THR A 236 21.45 -5.88 -9.03
N PHE A 237 20.39 -6.16 -9.77
CA PHE A 237 19.03 -6.13 -9.24
C PHE A 237 18.83 -7.17 -8.14
N VAL A 238 19.25 -8.43 -8.36
CA VAL A 238 19.15 -9.52 -7.38
C VAL A 238 19.88 -9.18 -6.08
N ALA A 239 21.11 -8.65 -6.17
CA ALA A 239 21.89 -8.24 -5.00
C ALA A 239 21.18 -7.12 -4.21
N MET A 240 20.65 -6.12 -4.91
CA MET A 240 19.88 -5.03 -4.29
C MET A 240 18.60 -5.54 -3.63
N PHE A 241 17.84 -6.38 -4.32
CA PHE A 241 16.59 -6.97 -3.82
C PHE A 241 16.84 -7.79 -2.55
N ARG A 242 17.88 -8.67 -2.57
CA ARG A 242 18.29 -9.46 -1.40
C ARG A 242 18.67 -8.57 -0.21
N ARG A 243 19.35 -7.45 -0.45
CA ARG A 243 19.74 -6.51 0.62
C ARG A 243 18.53 -5.89 1.32
N VAL A 244 17.42 -5.67 0.60
CA VAL A 244 16.20 -5.03 1.14
C VAL A 244 15.25 -6.05 1.75
N PHE A 245 15.02 -7.18 1.07
CA PHE A 245 14.05 -8.21 1.49
C PHE A 245 14.67 -9.39 2.24
N GLY A 246 15.98 -9.38 2.48
CA GLY A 246 16.70 -10.47 3.17
C GLY A 246 16.88 -11.73 2.32
N MET A 247 16.20 -11.85 1.17
CA MET A 247 16.24 -13.02 0.30
C MET A 247 16.21 -12.63 -1.19
N PRO A 248 16.70 -13.49 -2.10
CA PRO A 248 16.69 -13.21 -3.53
C PRO A 248 15.26 -13.27 -4.10
N PRO A 249 14.97 -12.57 -5.24
CA PRO A 249 13.65 -12.51 -5.85
C PRO A 249 13.00 -13.88 -6.11
N LYS A 250 13.80 -14.88 -6.52
CA LYS A 250 13.31 -16.24 -6.79
C LYS A 250 12.73 -16.90 -5.52
N SER A 251 13.45 -16.84 -4.42
CA SER A 251 13.01 -17.38 -3.12
C SER A 251 11.82 -16.57 -2.58
N TRP A 252 11.84 -15.27 -2.78
CA TRP A 252 10.76 -14.38 -2.37
C TRP A 252 9.45 -14.73 -3.10
N ILE A 253 9.49 -14.91 -4.44
CA ILE A 253 8.32 -15.37 -5.24
C ILE A 253 7.83 -16.74 -4.78
N ALA A 254 8.74 -17.67 -4.49
CA ALA A 254 8.38 -19.01 -4.02
C ALA A 254 7.66 -18.99 -2.66
N ALA A 255 8.03 -18.07 -1.79
CA ALA A 255 7.38 -17.88 -0.49
C ALA A 255 5.99 -17.19 -0.57
N LEU A 256 5.62 -16.69 -1.76
CA LEU A 256 4.32 -16.06 -2.01
C LEU A 256 3.27 -17.03 -2.61
N ARG A 257 3.69 -18.21 -3.02
CA ARG A 257 2.84 -19.27 -3.57
C ARG A 257 2.42 -20.26 -2.50
#